data_976dbf37932408764c80f3ae80df9bf3
#
_entry.id   976dbf37932408764c80f3ae80df9bf3
#
_cell.length_a   1.000
_cell.length_b   1.000
_cell.length_c   1.000
_cell.angle_alpha   90.00
_cell.angle_beta   90.00
_cell.angle_gamma   90.00
#
_symmetry.space_group_name_H-M   'P 1'
#
loop_
_entity.id
_entity.type
_entity.pdbx_description
1 polymer ?
#
loop_
_entity_poly.entity_id
_entity_poly.type
_entity_poly.pdbx_seq_one_letter_code
_entity_poly.pdbx_strand_id
1 'polypeptide(L)'
;MVDLLAVIAYAHLVAFDTMAADARLAPDLARRALLSEMAAGEIGHYGRLVARLRELDADPEQAMQPYVAPLQSYHRQTQPRDWWEGLVKAYVGEGIADDFYREVAG
;
A
#
# COMPACT_ATOMS: atom_id res chain seq x y z
N MET A 1 10.95 6.31 14.82
CA MET A 1 9.66 5.57 14.78
C MET A 1 8.65 6.24 13.87
N VAL A 2 8.44 7.57 14.01
CA VAL A 2 7.47 8.29 13.18
C VAL A 2 7.79 8.15 11.69
N ASP A 3 9.05 8.33 11.29
CA ASP A 3 9.43 8.24 9.87
C ASP A 3 9.19 6.84 9.32
N LEU A 4 9.50 5.80 10.09
CA LEU A 4 9.28 4.42 9.64
C LEU A 4 7.78 4.12 9.49
N LEU A 5 6.98 4.54 10.46
CA LEU A 5 5.52 4.37 10.37
C LEU A 5 4.94 5.13 9.18
N ALA A 6 5.46 6.33 8.92
CA ALA A 6 4.97 7.16 7.82
C ALA A 6 5.28 6.53 6.45
N VAL A 7 6.48 6.01 6.26
CA VAL A 7 6.83 5.39 4.97
C VAL A 7 6.03 4.11 4.74
N ILE A 8 5.81 3.32 5.78
CA ILE A 8 5.00 2.10 5.67
C ILE A 8 3.54 2.45 5.41
N ALA A 9 3.00 3.46 6.08
CA ALA A 9 1.63 3.93 5.86
C ALA A 9 1.44 4.37 4.41
N TYR A 10 2.37 5.15 3.89
CA TYR A 10 2.28 5.60 2.50
C TYR A 10 2.40 4.45 1.52
N ALA A 11 3.25 3.46 1.80
CA ALA A 11 3.37 2.26 0.97
C ALA A 11 2.04 1.49 0.89
N HIS A 12 1.31 1.38 2.01
CA HIS A 12 -0.01 0.73 1.99
C HIS A 12 -1.03 1.54 1.20
N LEU A 13 -0.97 2.87 1.27
CA LEU A 13 -1.86 3.72 0.50
C LEU A 13 -1.61 3.55 -1.00
N VAL A 14 -0.34 3.51 -1.42
CA VAL A 14 0.03 3.27 -2.82
C VAL A 14 -0.39 1.88 -3.25
N ALA A 15 -0.20 0.87 -2.40
CA ALA A 15 -0.63 -0.50 -2.71
C ALA A 15 -2.15 -0.58 -2.92
N PHE A 16 -2.92 0.13 -2.11
CA PHE A 16 -4.36 0.20 -2.31
C PHE A 16 -4.70 0.76 -3.70
N ASP A 17 -4.11 1.89 -4.06
CA ASP A 17 -4.36 2.51 -5.37
C ASP A 17 -4.01 1.57 -6.52
N THR A 18 -2.86 0.89 -6.41
CA THR A 18 -2.39 -0.05 -7.43
C THR A 18 -3.35 -1.22 -7.59
N MET A 19 -3.74 -1.84 -6.48
CA MET A 19 -4.64 -2.99 -6.51
C MET A 19 -6.02 -2.62 -7.04
N ALA A 20 -6.52 -1.44 -6.67
CA ALA A 20 -7.81 -0.96 -7.17
C ALA A 20 -7.77 -0.70 -8.67
N ALA A 21 -6.67 -0.15 -9.17
CA ALA A 21 -6.49 0.07 -10.61
C ALA A 21 -6.36 -1.27 -11.34
N ASP A 22 -5.58 -2.21 -10.80
CA ASP A 22 -5.37 -3.53 -11.40
C ASP A 22 -6.66 -4.34 -11.43
N ALA A 23 -7.54 -4.15 -10.46
CA ALA A 23 -8.85 -4.82 -10.44
C ALA A 23 -9.66 -4.53 -11.69
N ARG A 24 -9.51 -3.32 -12.26
CA ARG A 24 -10.21 -2.95 -13.49
C ARG A 24 -9.67 -3.67 -14.72
N LEU A 25 -8.45 -4.20 -14.64
CA LEU A 25 -7.82 -4.93 -15.74
C LEU A 25 -8.08 -6.44 -15.67
N ALA A 26 -8.67 -6.93 -14.58
CA ALA A 26 -8.91 -8.36 -14.38
C ALA A 26 -9.86 -8.91 -15.45
N PRO A 27 -9.58 -10.13 -15.98
CA PRO A 27 -10.37 -10.68 -17.09
C PRO A 27 -11.75 -11.19 -16.68
N ASP A 28 -11.99 -11.41 -15.39
CA ASP A 28 -13.27 -11.91 -14.90
C ASP A 28 -13.62 -11.32 -13.54
N LEU A 29 -14.85 -11.56 -13.11
CA LEU A 29 -15.35 -11.01 -11.87
C LEU A 29 -14.65 -11.60 -10.64
N ALA A 30 -14.33 -12.89 -10.67
CA ALA A 30 -13.68 -13.53 -9.53
C ALA A 30 -12.32 -12.91 -9.22
N ARG A 31 -11.51 -12.66 -10.25
CA ARG A 31 -10.20 -12.05 -10.08
C ARG A 31 -10.30 -10.58 -9.73
N ARG A 32 -11.29 -9.89 -10.29
CA ARG A 32 -11.56 -8.50 -9.94
C ARG A 32 -11.93 -8.39 -8.45
N ALA A 33 -12.78 -9.29 -7.95
CA ALA A 33 -13.18 -9.32 -6.55
C ALA A 33 -11.97 -9.59 -5.65
N LEU A 34 -11.09 -10.52 -6.04
CA LEU A 34 -9.89 -10.84 -5.27
C LEU A 34 -9.00 -9.61 -5.09
N LEU A 35 -8.70 -8.90 -6.17
CA LEU A 35 -7.87 -7.69 -6.10
C LEU A 35 -8.54 -6.59 -5.28
N SER A 36 -9.86 -6.47 -5.38
CA SER A 36 -10.62 -5.49 -4.59
C SER A 36 -10.56 -5.81 -3.09
N GLU A 37 -10.63 -7.08 -2.72
CA GLU A 37 -10.50 -7.51 -1.33
C GLU A 37 -9.09 -7.25 -0.79
N MET A 38 -8.08 -7.49 -1.61
CA MET A 38 -6.70 -7.18 -1.24
C MET A 38 -6.51 -5.68 -1.02
N ALA A 39 -7.11 -4.85 -1.87
CA ALA A 39 -7.08 -3.41 -1.72
C ALA A 39 -7.72 -2.97 -0.40
N ALA A 40 -8.85 -3.58 -0.04
CA ALA A 40 -9.52 -3.29 1.23
C ALA A 40 -8.61 -3.63 2.43
N GLY A 41 -7.86 -4.73 2.35
CA GLY A 41 -6.89 -5.09 3.38
C GLY A 41 -5.81 -4.03 3.55
N GLU A 42 -5.31 -3.49 2.45
CA GLU A 42 -4.29 -2.45 2.49
C GLU A 42 -4.78 -1.18 3.19
N ILE A 43 -6.01 -0.77 2.93
CA ILE A 43 -6.61 0.39 3.59
C ILE A 43 -6.78 0.14 5.10
N GLY A 44 -7.08 -1.09 5.49
CA GLY A 44 -7.13 -1.44 6.91
C GLY A 44 -5.78 -1.27 7.60
N HIS A 45 -4.70 -1.73 6.99
CA HIS A 45 -3.35 -1.54 7.51
C HIS A 45 -2.97 -0.06 7.57
N TYR A 46 -3.27 0.69 6.53
CA TYR A 46 -3.04 2.13 6.48
C TYR A 46 -3.72 2.84 7.66
N GLY A 47 -4.99 2.51 7.91
CA GLY A 47 -5.75 3.13 8.98
C GLY A 47 -5.13 2.91 10.36
N ARG A 48 -4.61 1.69 10.61
CA ARG A 48 -3.94 1.38 11.88
C ARG A 48 -2.64 2.16 12.05
N LEU A 49 -1.87 2.30 10.97
CA LEU A 49 -0.62 3.06 11.00
C LEU A 49 -0.87 4.55 11.21
N VAL A 50 -1.90 5.09 10.57
CA VAL A 50 -2.31 6.49 10.74
C VAL A 50 -2.74 6.74 12.19
N ALA A 51 -3.50 5.83 12.77
CA ALA A 51 -3.91 5.95 14.16
C ALA A 51 -2.69 5.98 15.10
N ARG A 52 -1.69 5.13 14.82
CA ARG A 52 -0.47 5.11 15.62
C ARG A 52 0.32 6.40 15.50
N LEU A 53 0.40 6.97 14.28
CA LEU A 53 1.06 8.26 14.09
C LEU A 53 0.39 9.36 14.92
N ARG A 54 -0.93 9.37 14.96
CA ARG A 54 -1.66 10.34 15.77
C ARG A 54 -1.42 10.16 17.26
N GLU A 55 -1.29 8.92 17.72
CA GLU A 55 -0.93 8.64 19.11
C GLU A 55 0.44 9.20 19.47
N LEU A 56 1.34 9.30 18.51
CA LEU A 56 2.68 9.86 18.68
C LEU A 56 2.72 11.37 18.43
N ASP A 57 1.55 12.01 18.36
CA ASP A 57 1.39 13.45 18.12
C ASP A 57 1.95 13.90 16.77
N ALA A 58 2.00 13.00 15.80
CA ALA A 58 2.43 13.33 14.43
C ALA A 58 1.21 13.56 13.54
N ASP A 59 1.32 14.53 12.61
CA ASP A 59 0.36 14.71 11.54
C ASP A 59 0.66 13.68 10.46
N PRO A 60 -0.23 12.70 10.18
CA PRO A 60 0.08 11.63 9.24
C PRO A 60 0.41 12.13 7.84
N GLU A 61 -0.34 13.09 7.32
CA GLU A 61 -0.12 13.59 5.96
C GLU A 61 1.20 14.33 5.85
N GLN A 62 1.53 15.16 6.85
CA GLN A 62 2.79 15.87 6.89
C GLN A 62 3.97 14.90 7.03
N ALA A 63 3.82 13.86 7.84
CA ALA A 63 4.85 12.86 8.04
C ALA A 63 5.10 12.04 6.77
N MET A 64 4.07 11.77 5.98
CA MET A 64 4.19 11.01 4.73
C MET A 64 4.71 11.84 3.55
N GLN A 65 4.57 13.17 3.60
CA GLN A 65 4.86 14.04 2.47
C GLN A 65 6.27 13.84 1.86
N PRO A 66 7.34 13.69 2.66
CA PRO A 66 8.68 13.49 2.09
C PRO A 66 8.82 12.23 1.22
N TYR A 67 7.93 11.27 1.37
CA TYR A 67 8.02 9.99 0.66
C TYR A 67 7.14 9.94 -0.59
N VAL A 68 6.31 10.97 -0.82
CA VAL A 68 5.36 10.97 -1.94
C VAL A 68 6.09 10.91 -3.29
N ALA A 69 7.02 11.84 -3.54
CA ALA A 69 7.68 11.91 -4.84
C ALA A 69 8.57 10.70 -5.12
N PRO A 70 9.42 10.23 -4.17
CA PRO A 70 10.24 9.05 -4.41
C PRO A 70 9.43 7.80 -4.71
N LEU A 71 8.33 7.56 -3.97
CA LEU A 71 7.51 6.36 -4.16
C LEU A 71 6.65 6.45 -5.43
N GLN A 72 6.18 7.64 -5.78
CA GLN A 72 5.48 7.83 -7.04
C GLN A 72 6.39 7.56 -8.24
N SER A 73 7.64 8.00 -8.18
CA SER A 73 8.61 7.73 -9.23
C SER A 73 8.86 6.23 -9.38
N TYR A 74 9.09 5.53 -8.27
CA TYR A 74 9.25 4.08 -8.26
C TYR A 74 8.01 3.40 -8.85
N HIS A 75 6.83 3.81 -8.43
CA HIS A 75 5.58 3.23 -8.90
C HIS A 75 5.40 3.39 -10.41
N ARG A 76 5.73 4.54 -10.96
CA ARG A 76 5.66 4.77 -12.41
C ARG A 76 6.59 3.85 -13.18
N GLN A 77 7.81 3.63 -12.66
CA GLN A 77 8.80 2.76 -13.30
C GLN A 77 8.41 1.29 -13.25
N THR A 78 7.63 0.90 -12.25
CA THR A 78 7.24 -0.50 -12.03
C THR A 78 5.77 -0.76 -12.31
N GLN A 79 5.10 0.12 -13.05
CA GLN A 79 3.69 -0.03 -13.35
C GLN A 79 3.43 -1.31 -14.15
N PRO A 80 2.42 -2.12 -13.77
CA PRO A 80 2.15 -3.38 -14.46
C PRO A 80 1.61 -3.14 -15.86
N ARG A 81 1.95 -4.05 -16.79
CA ARG A 81 1.48 -3.98 -18.18
C ARG A 81 0.14 -4.67 -18.36
N ASP A 82 -0.17 -5.65 -17.51
CA ASP A 82 -1.42 -6.37 -17.53
C ASP A 82 -1.81 -6.80 -16.11
N TRP A 83 -2.97 -7.47 -15.99
CA TRP A 83 -3.47 -7.83 -14.68
C TRP A 83 -2.62 -8.90 -13.99
N TRP A 84 -1.97 -9.80 -14.75
CA TRP A 84 -1.08 -10.82 -14.18
C TRP A 84 0.13 -10.17 -13.51
N GLU A 85 0.74 -9.23 -14.21
CA GLU A 85 1.88 -8.48 -13.69
C GLU A 85 1.47 -7.67 -12.46
N GLY A 86 0.27 -7.09 -12.49
CA GLY A 86 -0.27 -6.37 -11.35
C GLY A 86 -0.51 -7.27 -10.14
N LEU A 87 -1.04 -8.47 -10.37
CA LEU A 87 -1.29 -9.42 -9.29
C LEU A 87 0.02 -9.86 -8.63
N VAL A 88 1.04 -10.21 -9.40
CA VAL A 88 2.34 -10.62 -8.88
C VAL A 88 2.97 -9.47 -8.09
N LYS A 89 2.94 -8.25 -8.62
CA LYS A 89 3.46 -7.07 -7.95
C LYS A 89 2.76 -6.82 -6.62
N ALA A 90 1.44 -6.98 -6.59
CA ALA A 90 0.65 -6.79 -5.38
C ALA A 90 1.01 -7.81 -4.31
N TYR A 91 1.15 -9.09 -4.68
CA TYR A 91 1.53 -10.12 -3.72
C TYR A 91 2.91 -9.86 -3.10
N VAL A 92 3.88 -9.50 -3.93
CA VAL A 92 5.24 -9.22 -3.46
C VAL A 92 5.24 -7.99 -2.54
N GLY A 93 4.58 -6.93 -2.98
CA GLY A 93 4.51 -5.70 -2.19
C GLY A 93 3.78 -5.88 -0.87
N GLU A 94 2.67 -6.61 -0.89
CA GLU A 94 1.89 -6.88 0.31
C GLU A 94 2.69 -7.72 1.32
N GLY A 95 3.37 -8.75 0.85
CA GLY A 95 4.17 -9.60 1.75
C GLY A 95 5.26 -8.82 2.46
N ILE A 96 5.98 -7.97 1.74
CA ILE A 96 7.03 -7.14 2.32
C ILE A 96 6.44 -6.15 3.33
N ALA A 97 5.35 -5.50 2.99
CA ALA A 97 4.70 -4.52 3.87
C ALA A 97 4.18 -5.18 5.15
N ASP A 98 3.61 -6.37 5.04
CA ASP A 98 3.12 -7.12 6.21
C ASP A 98 4.26 -7.49 7.15
N ASP A 99 5.40 -7.92 6.62
CA ASP A 99 6.56 -8.25 7.43
C ASP A 99 7.06 -7.03 8.20
N PHE A 100 7.17 -5.90 7.55
CA PHE A 100 7.55 -4.65 8.20
C PHE A 100 6.53 -4.23 9.26
N TYR A 101 5.25 -4.36 8.95
CA TYR A 101 4.21 -4.01 9.90
C TYR A 101 4.32 -4.85 11.18
N ARG A 102 4.55 -6.14 11.05
CA ARG A 102 4.69 -7.06 12.20
C ARG A 102 5.87 -6.70 13.06
N GLU A 103 7.00 -6.33 12.46
CA GLU A 103 8.19 -5.96 13.21
C GLU A 103 8.02 -4.65 13.96
N VAL A 104 7.34 -3.68 13.37
CA VAL A 104 7.21 -2.34 13.94
C VAL A 104 6.05 -2.25 14.92
N ALA A 105 4.92 -2.87 14.60
CA ALA A 105 3.68 -2.74 15.38
C ALA A 105 3.41 -3.94 16.30
N GLY A 106 4.10 -5.05 16.02
CA GLY A 106 3.91 -6.26 16.77
C GLY A 106 4.25 -6.16 18.20
#